data_0c34d67ebb1bfb71483c19df21f6509e
#
_entry.id   0c34d67ebb1bfb71483c19df21f6509e
#
_cell.length_a   1.000
_cell.length_b   1.000
_cell.length_c   1.000
_cell.angle_alpha   90.00
_cell.angle_beta   90.00
_cell.angle_gamma   90.00
#
_symmetry.space_group_name_H-M   'P 1'
#
loop_
_entity.id
_entity.type
_entity.pdbx_description
1 polymer ?
#
loop_
_entity_poly.entity_id
_entity_poly.type
_entity_poly.pdbx_seq_one_letter_code
_entity_poly.pdbx_strand_id
1 'polypeptide(L)'
;MTKIALISDLHLEERKDPSPLGMPPGMFQVYGSLSLPGEVDADVLVIAGDTHPDPEIRRQVLTRIEDELGLPVIHVNGNHDFYGSSFPNDGGDLIAIGGIRFAAATLWTYLDDTGRHEAARFPDFVKIQGVTVDKWNHLHLAQLTFLEQAKADVIVTHHAPFPGSIHPDFRGDALNAFFVNNLDPQRFPRTRLWLHGHVHTPFDYLVSVGDHEMRVICNPLGYPMSRVRRRVGIKIVEIGV
;
A
#
# COMPACT_ATOMS: atom_id res chain seq x y z
N MET A 1 -21.32 5.40 9.26
CA MET A 1 -20.34 4.51 8.57
C MET A 1 -19.43 5.41 7.76
N THR A 2 -18.14 5.15 7.79
CA THR A 2 -17.14 5.91 6.99
C THR A 2 -16.84 5.11 5.74
N LYS A 3 -16.88 5.79 4.59
CA LYS A 3 -16.54 5.22 3.27
C LYS A 3 -15.09 5.55 2.94
N ILE A 4 -14.30 4.51 2.67
CA ILE A 4 -12.90 4.59 2.33
C ILE A 4 -12.75 4.20 0.86
N ALA A 5 -12.21 5.10 0.04
CA ALA A 5 -11.77 4.80 -1.30
C ALA A 5 -10.35 4.22 -1.23
N LEU A 6 -10.08 3.10 -1.87
CA LEU A 6 -8.79 2.41 -1.86
C LEU A 6 -8.22 2.22 -3.26
N ILE A 7 -6.97 2.56 -3.43
CA ILE A 7 -6.12 2.20 -4.57
C ILE A 7 -4.67 2.04 -4.10
N SER A 8 -3.85 1.28 -4.81
CA SER A 8 -2.41 1.16 -4.56
C SER A 8 -1.62 0.90 -5.83
N ASP A 9 -0.30 0.92 -5.72
CA ASP A 9 0.62 0.52 -6.79
C ASP A 9 0.36 1.30 -8.09
N LEU A 10 0.36 2.63 -7.99
CA LEU A 10 0.09 3.51 -9.14
C LEU A 10 1.22 3.45 -10.18
N HIS A 11 2.46 3.26 -9.74
CA HIS A 11 3.67 3.16 -10.59
C HIS A 11 3.69 4.21 -11.69
N LEU A 12 3.65 5.48 -11.30
CA LEU A 12 3.58 6.60 -12.24
C LEU A 12 4.85 6.75 -13.08
N GLU A 13 5.98 6.27 -12.57
CA GLU A 13 7.25 6.20 -13.29
C GLU A 13 7.16 5.37 -14.59
N GLU A 14 6.21 4.42 -14.62
CA GLU A 14 5.92 3.56 -15.77
C GLU A 14 4.80 4.12 -16.68
N ARG A 15 4.21 5.28 -16.33
CA ARG A 15 3.04 5.89 -16.99
C ARG A 15 3.32 7.26 -17.58
N LYS A 16 4.52 7.49 -18.10
CA LYS A 16 4.99 8.82 -18.54
C LYS A 16 4.20 9.40 -19.72
N ASP A 17 3.77 8.54 -20.64
CA ASP A 17 3.08 8.99 -21.84
C ASP A 17 1.58 9.16 -21.60
N PRO A 18 0.94 10.19 -22.18
CA PRO A 18 -0.51 10.33 -22.11
C PRO A 18 -1.22 9.15 -22.78
N SER A 19 -2.45 8.86 -22.34
CA SER A 19 -3.24 7.79 -22.93
C SER A 19 -3.49 8.05 -24.42
N PRO A 20 -3.17 7.10 -25.31
CA PRO A 20 -3.45 7.25 -26.75
C PRO A 20 -4.94 7.28 -27.08
N LEU A 21 -5.80 6.82 -26.16
CA LEU A 21 -7.24 6.81 -26.30
C LEU A 21 -7.91 8.10 -25.78
N GLY A 22 -7.11 9.04 -25.28
CA GLY A 22 -7.63 10.23 -24.60
C GLY A 22 -8.20 9.92 -23.21
N MET A 23 -8.82 10.93 -22.60
CA MET A 23 -9.41 10.83 -21.27
C MET A 23 -10.92 10.57 -21.39
N PRO A 24 -11.46 9.52 -20.74
CA PRO A 24 -12.89 9.27 -20.71
C PRO A 24 -13.68 10.42 -20.03
N PRO A 25 -14.94 10.64 -20.40
CA PRO A 25 -15.80 11.62 -19.70
C PRO A 25 -15.90 11.33 -18.19
N GLY A 26 -15.92 12.37 -17.37
CA GLY A 26 -16.01 12.27 -15.91
C GLY A 26 -14.73 11.78 -15.23
N MET A 27 -13.62 11.76 -15.96
CA MET A 27 -12.29 11.43 -15.43
C MET A 27 -11.40 12.66 -15.43
N PHE A 28 -10.40 12.72 -14.56
CA PHE A 28 -9.30 13.69 -14.64
C PHE A 28 -7.96 12.99 -14.81
N GLN A 29 -7.04 13.63 -15.52
CA GLN A 29 -5.70 13.11 -15.72
C GLN A 29 -4.86 13.35 -14.45
N VAL A 30 -4.36 12.30 -13.87
CA VAL A 30 -3.47 12.36 -12.69
C VAL A 30 -2.03 12.59 -13.12
N TYR A 31 -1.50 11.67 -13.94
CA TYR A 31 -0.12 11.70 -14.44
C TYR A 31 0.02 10.76 -15.64
N GLY A 32 0.74 11.21 -16.68
CA GLY A 32 0.96 10.40 -17.88
C GLY A 32 -0.32 9.75 -18.40
N SER A 33 -0.37 8.42 -18.47
CA SER A 33 -1.54 7.66 -18.92
C SER A 33 -2.57 7.37 -17.81
N LEU A 34 -2.32 7.78 -16.56
CA LEU A 34 -3.26 7.54 -15.45
C LEU A 34 -4.31 8.63 -15.37
N SER A 35 -5.58 8.21 -15.36
CA SER A 35 -6.74 9.04 -15.05
C SER A 35 -7.57 8.39 -13.95
N LEU A 36 -8.14 9.21 -13.07
CA LEU A 36 -9.07 8.79 -12.03
C LEU A 36 -10.46 9.42 -12.24
N PRO A 37 -11.53 8.83 -11.65
CA PRO A 37 -12.86 9.47 -11.64
C PRO A 37 -12.79 10.85 -10.99
N GLY A 38 -13.50 11.84 -11.54
CA GLY A 38 -13.63 13.17 -10.94
C GLY A 38 -14.56 13.22 -9.74
N GLU A 39 -15.37 12.18 -9.54
CA GLU A 39 -16.26 12.04 -8.38
C GLU A 39 -16.09 10.65 -7.76
N VAL A 40 -15.93 10.60 -6.45
CA VAL A 40 -15.79 9.38 -5.66
C VAL A 40 -16.64 9.52 -4.39
N ASP A 41 -17.64 8.65 -4.23
CA ASP A 41 -18.50 8.64 -3.04
C ASP A 41 -17.77 8.01 -1.85
N ALA A 42 -16.88 8.80 -1.23
CA ALA A 42 -16.09 8.40 -0.07
C ALA A 42 -15.78 9.59 0.84
N ASP A 43 -15.38 9.29 2.07
CA ASP A 43 -14.95 10.29 3.06
C ASP A 43 -13.43 10.50 3.08
N VAL A 44 -12.68 9.55 2.55
CA VAL A 44 -11.21 9.54 2.46
C VAL A 44 -10.73 8.67 1.32
N LEU A 45 -9.65 9.07 0.66
CA LEU A 45 -8.92 8.21 -0.29
C LEU A 45 -7.66 7.66 0.38
N VAL A 46 -7.47 6.35 0.31
CA VAL A 46 -6.24 5.66 0.74
C VAL A 46 -5.45 5.24 -0.49
N ILE A 47 -4.19 5.64 -0.56
CA ILE A 47 -3.21 5.21 -1.56
C ILE A 47 -2.14 4.39 -0.83
N ALA A 48 -2.23 3.06 -0.96
CA ALA A 48 -1.41 2.13 -0.19
C ALA A 48 -0.05 1.82 -0.88
N GLY A 49 0.71 2.87 -1.21
CA GLY A 49 2.10 2.82 -1.65
C GLY A 49 2.33 2.68 -3.16
N ASP A 50 3.60 2.78 -3.53
CA ASP A 50 4.12 2.71 -4.90
C ASP A 50 3.49 3.73 -5.84
N THR A 51 3.64 5.00 -5.48
CA THR A 51 3.12 6.12 -6.27
C THR A 51 4.14 6.62 -7.29
N HIS A 52 5.29 7.12 -6.86
CA HIS A 52 6.38 7.58 -7.73
C HIS A 52 7.69 7.74 -6.94
N PRO A 53 8.85 7.32 -7.48
CA PRO A 53 10.15 7.43 -6.78
C PRO A 53 10.59 8.88 -6.52
N ASP A 54 10.27 9.82 -7.42
CA ASP A 54 10.56 11.24 -7.20
C ASP A 54 9.58 11.83 -6.19
N PRO A 55 10.05 12.30 -5.01
CA PRO A 55 9.18 12.81 -3.94
C PRO A 55 8.44 14.10 -4.33
N GLU A 56 9.00 14.93 -5.22
CA GLU A 56 8.33 16.14 -5.68
C GLU A 56 7.18 15.84 -6.63
N ILE A 57 7.38 14.92 -7.59
CA ILE A 57 6.30 14.43 -8.46
C ILE A 57 5.22 13.77 -7.61
N ARG A 58 5.60 12.93 -6.65
CA ARG A 58 4.66 12.27 -5.74
C ARG A 58 3.82 13.29 -4.99
N ARG A 59 4.45 14.30 -4.37
CA ARG A 59 3.76 15.38 -3.67
C ARG A 59 2.77 16.12 -4.57
N GLN A 60 3.19 16.52 -5.78
CA GLN A 60 2.33 17.22 -6.75
C GLN A 60 1.11 16.38 -7.16
N VAL A 61 1.32 15.09 -7.39
CA VAL A 61 0.25 14.14 -7.75
C VAL A 61 -0.75 13.97 -6.61
N LEU A 62 -0.26 13.76 -5.38
CA LEU A 62 -1.14 13.61 -4.21
C LEU A 62 -1.97 14.87 -3.97
N THR A 63 -1.35 16.05 -4.00
CA THR A 63 -2.06 17.34 -3.90
C THR A 63 -3.11 17.49 -4.99
N ARG A 64 -2.77 17.18 -6.24
CA ARG A 64 -3.73 17.24 -7.35
C ARG A 64 -4.91 16.31 -7.16
N ILE A 65 -4.68 15.07 -6.70
CA ILE A 65 -5.77 14.11 -6.42
C ILE A 65 -6.67 14.63 -5.31
N GLU A 66 -6.09 15.18 -4.25
CA GLU A 66 -6.83 15.77 -3.13
C GLU A 66 -7.69 16.96 -3.57
N ASP A 67 -7.13 17.87 -4.35
CA ASP A 67 -7.83 19.04 -4.89
C ASP A 67 -8.97 18.67 -5.85
N GLU A 68 -8.74 17.74 -6.76
CA GLU A 68 -9.74 17.33 -7.79
C GLU A 68 -10.89 16.52 -7.18
N LEU A 69 -10.62 15.70 -6.16
CA LEU A 69 -11.65 14.89 -5.51
C LEU A 69 -12.31 15.60 -4.32
N GLY A 70 -11.68 16.63 -3.75
CA GLY A 70 -12.14 17.26 -2.53
C GLY A 70 -12.16 16.32 -1.31
N LEU A 71 -11.33 15.27 -1.32
CA LEU A 71 -11.23 14.27 -0.28
C LEU A 71 -9.85 14.30 0.39
N PRO A 72 -9.75 14.14 1.72
CA PRO A 72 -8.46 13.91 2.35
C PRO A 72 -7.81 12.63 1.82
N VAL A 73 -6.49 12.68 1.61
CA VAL A 73 -5.70 11.55 1.12
C VAL A 73 -4.81 11.01 2.23
N ILE A 74 -4.94 9.72 2.54
CA ILE A 74 -3.96 8.97 3.35
C ILE A 74 -3.04 8.24 2.38
N HIS A 75 -1.76 8.60 2.40
CA HIS A 75 -0.73 7.99 1.58
C HIS A 75 0.29 7.25 2.44
N VAL A 76 0.68 6.06 2.01
CA VAL A 76 1.79 5.29 2.56
C VAL A 76 2.85 5.16 1.48
N ASN A 77 4.12 5.31 1.83
CA ASN A 77 5.19 5.02 0.88
C ASN A 77 5.32 3.50 0.67
N GLY A 78 5.44 3.08 -0.60
CA GLY A 78 5.87 1.74 -0.96
C GLY A 78 7.38 1.66 -1.19
N ASN A 79 7.89 0.49 -1.54
CA ASN A 79 9.32 0.31 -1.78
C ASN A 79 9.81 1.10 -3.01
N HIS A 80 9.02 1.20 -4.08
CA HIS A 80 9.35 2.01 -5.26
C HIS A 80 9.44 3.51 -4.96
N ASP A 81 8.72 4.00 -3.97
CA ASP A 81 8.76 5.41 -3.55
C ASP A 81 10.15 5.82 -3.01
N PHE A 82 11.02 4.85 -2.70
CA PHE A 82 12.39 5.05 -2.23
C PHE A 82 13.47 4.74 -3.28
N TYR A 83 13.11 4.29 -4.49
CA TYR A 83 14.10 4.01 -5.54
C TYR A 83 14.89 5.26 -5.93
N GLY A 84 16.21 5.13 -5.96
CA GLY A 84 17.13 6.26 -6.17
C GLY A 84 17.38 7.13 -4.93
N SER A 85 16.63 6.89 -3.82
CA SER A 85 16.74 7.61 -2.56
C SER A 85 17.35 6.75 -1.45
N SER A 86 17.61 7.36 -0.30
CA SER A 86 18.09 6.64 0.88
C SER A 86 17.00 5.76 1.51
N PHE A 87 17.41 4.63 2.09
CA PHE A 87 16.51 3.78 2.87
C PHE A 87 15.87 4.57 4.03
N PRO A 88 14.55 4.50 4.22
CA PRO A 88 13.86 5.30 5.24
C PRO A 88 14.19 4.88 6.67
N ASN A 89 13.77 5.74 7.61
CA ASN A 89 13.88 5.48 9.05
C ASN A 89 12.60 5.92 9.81
N ASP A 90 11.49 6.08 9.10
CA ASP A 90 10.21 6.53 9.65
C ASP A 90 9.43 5.40 10.34
N GLY A 91 8.76 5.72 11.45
CA GLY A 91 7.98 4.75 12.23
C GLY A 91 6.56 4.55 11.72
N GLY A 92 6.00 5.51 10.99
CA GLY A 92 4.60 5.56 10.55
C GLY A 92 3.80 6.72 11.11
N ASP A 93 2.57 6.88 10.64
CA ASP A 93 1.67 7.99 10.95
C ASP A 93 0.36 7.52 11.58
N LEU A 94 -0.15 8.29 12.54
CA LEU A 94 -1.46 8.09 13.16
C LEU A 94 -2.38 9.25 12.73
N ILE A 95 -3.49 8.91 12.05
CA ILE A 95 -4.41 9.87 11.45
C ILE A 95 -5.82 9.59 11.96
N ALA A 96 -6.63 10.63 12.18
CA ALA A 96 -8.03 10.47 12.56
C ALA A 96 -8.93 11.21 11.55
N ILE A 97 -9.87 10.50 10.93
CA ILE A 97 -10.84 11.04 9.98
C ILE A 97 -12.21 10.45 10.30
N GLY A 98 -13.23 11.30 10.45
CA GLY A 98 -14.61 10.84 10.68
C GLY A 98 -14.79 9.99 11.95
N GLY A 99 -13.93 10.15 12.95
CA GLY A 99 -13.94 9.36 14.18
C GLY A 99 -13.21 8.01 14.05
N ILE A 100 -12.72 7.64 12.87
CA ILE A 100 -11.92 6.46 12.61
C ILE A 100 -10.42 6.78 12.80
N ARG A 101 -9.70 5.90 13.48
CA ARG A 101 -8.25 5.98 13.66
C ARG A 101 -7.55 5.10 12.63
N PHE A 102 -6.70 5.73 11.83
CA PHE A 102 -5.84 5.07 10.84
C PHE A 102 -4.40 5.05 11.37
N ALA A 103 -3.74 3.89 11.29
CA ALA A 103 -2.30 3.78 11.46
C ALA A 103 -1.68 3.40 10.11
N ALA A 104 -0.71 4.16 9.65
CA ALA A 104 -0.14 4.05 8.32
C ALA A 104 1.38 3.87 8.38
N ALA A 105 1.93 2.85 7.71
CA ALA A 105 3.36 2.58 7.62
C ALA A 105 3.67 1.74 6.38
N THR A 106 4.89 1.79 5.85
CA THR A 106 5.32 0.88 4.76
C THR A 106 5.21 -0.59 5.18
N LEU A 107 5.49 -0.88 6.43
CA LEU A 107 5.55 -2.22 7.04
C LEU A 107 6.48 -3.15 6.24
N TRP A 108 7.76 -2.79 6.13
CA TRP A 108 8.76 -3.69 5.55
C TRP A 108 8.61 -5.10 6.12
N THR A 109 8.94 -6.12 5.33
CA THR A 109 8.84 -7.51 5.81
C THR A 109 10.01 -7.86 6.74
N TYR A 110 9.91 -8.96 7.49
CA TYR A 110 11.05 -9.50 8.23
C TYR A 110 11.80 -10.53 7.37
N LEU A 111 13.09 -10.29 7.14
CA LEU A 111 13.94 -11.17 6.36
C LEU A 111 14.68 -12.14 7.29
N ASP A 112 14.23 -13.38 7.31
CA ASP A 112 14.93 -14.52 7.94
C ASP A 112 16.17 -14.94 7.13
N ASP A 113 16.74 -16.08 7.44
CA ASP A 113 17.93 -16.59 6.74
C ASP A 113 17.69 -16.81 5.24
N THR A 114 16.47 -17.21 4.83
CA THR A 114 16.07 -17.36 3.43
C THR A 114 16.04 -16.01 2.74
N GLY A 115 15.35 -15.03 3.33
CA GLY A 115 15.30 -13.67 2.81
C GLY A 115 16.68 -13.01 2.75
N ARG A 116 17.54 -13.23 3.76
CA ARG A 116 18.95 -12.77 3.74
C ARG A 116 19.74 -13.31 2.56
N HIS A 117 19.53 -14.57 2.20
CA HIS A 117 20.21 -15.20 1.07
C HIS A 117 19.82 -14.56 -0.27
N GLU A 118 18.54 -14.25 -0.43
CA GLU A 118 18.00 -13.67 -1.66
C GLU A 118 18.18 -12.14 -1.76
N ALA A 119 18.47 -11.46 -0.66
CA ALA A 119 18.49 -10.00 -0.57
C ALA A 119 19.40 -9.33 -1.64
N ALA A 120 20.60 -9.88 -1.88
CA ALA A 120 21.53 -9.31 -2.85
C ALA A 120 21.02 -9.30 -4.31
N ARG A 121 20.01 -10.10 -4.61
CA ARG A 121 19.37 -10.22 -5.94
C ARG A 121 18.07 -9.46 -6.03
N PHE A 122 17.49 -9.05 -4.88
CA PHE A 122 16.22 -8.36 -4.85
C PHE A 122 16.39 -6.90 -5.26
N PRO A 123 15.54 -6.36 -6.17
CA PRO A 123 15.70 -5.03 -6.74
C PRO A 123 15.87 -3.89 -5.72
N ASP A 124 15.18 -3.96 -4.58
CA ASP A 124 15.23 -2.94 -3.54
C ASP A 124 16.63 -2.75 -2.98
N PHE A 125 17.41 -3.85 -2.82
CA PHE A 125 18.78 -3.80 -2.33
C PHE A 125 19.77 -3.20 -3.34
N VAL A 126 19.35 -3.09 -4.60
CA VAL A 126 20.13 -2.45 -5.67
C VAL A 126 19.71 -0.99 -5.87
N LYS A 127 18.40 -0.72 -5.77
CA LYS A 127 17.79 0.57 -6.15
C LYS A 127 17.64 1.55 -4.99
N ILE A 128 17.62 1.07 -3.74
CA ILE A 128 17.50 1.92 -2.55
C ILE A 128 18.88 2.11 -1.91
N GLN A 129 19.32 3.36 -1.75
CA GLN A 129 20.66 3.66 -1.26
C GLN A 129 20.80 3.31 0.23
N GLY A 130 21.87 2.60 0.56
CA GLY A 130 22.24 2.30 1.94
C GLY A 130 21.33 1.31 2.66
N VAL A 131 20.45 0.60 1.95
CA VAL A 131 19.68 -0.51 2.50
C VAL A 131 20.62 -1.67 2.85
N THR A 132 20.37 -2.30 3.98
CA THR A 132 20.98 -3.56 4.41
C THR A 132 19.90 -4.40 5.07
N VAL A 133 20.07 -5.72 5.14
CA VAL A 133 19.10 -6.60 5.80
C VAL A 133 18.88 -6.21 7.25
N ASP A 134 19.94 -5.79 7.96
CA ASP A 134 19.81 -5.39 9.35
C ASP A 134 18.99 -4.09 9.52
N LYS A 135 19.20 -3.08 8.65
CA LYS A 135 18.37 -1.87 8.63
C LYS A 135 16.93 -2.18 8.26
N TRP A 136 16.73 -3.03 7.26
CA TRP A 136 15.42 -3.50 6.82
C TRP A 136 14.65 -4.16 7.98
N ASN A 137 15.26 -5.13 8.65
CA ASN A 137 14.64 -5.83 9.77
C ASN A 137 14.43 -4.91 11.00
N HIS A 138 15.37 -3.98 11.24
CA HIS A 138 15.19 -2.98 12.30
C HIS A 138 13.97 -2.10 12.05
N LEU A 139 13.80 -1.61 10.82
CA LEU A 139 12.64 -0.79 10.45
C LEU A 139 11.34 -1.58 10.48
N HIS A 140 11.35 -2.85 10.03
CA HIS A 140 10.20 -3.74 10.20
C HIS A 140 9.75 -3.80 11.66
N LEU A 141 10.67 -4.07 12.59
CA LEU A 141 10.35 -4.17 14.01
C LEU A 141 9.82 -2.85 14.59
N ALA A 142 10.41 -1.72 14.19
CA ALA A 142 9.96 -0.40 14.63
C ALA A 142 8.53 -0.10 14.14
N GLN A 143 8.25 -0.32 12.87
CA GLN A 143 6.93 -0.11 12.28
C GLN A 143 5.88 -1.08 12.82
N LEU A 144 6.24 -2.34 13.02
CA LEU A 144 5.35 -3.32 13.65
C LEU A 144 4.98 -2.89 15.07
N THR A 145 5.95 -2.47 15.88
CA THR A 145 5.72 -1.96 17.23
C THR A 145 4.80 -0.74 17.23
N PHE A 146 5.03 0.21 16.30
CA PHE A 146 4.16 1.36 16.11
C PHE A 146 2.71 0.95 15.82
N LEU A 147 2.49 0.05 14.84
CA LEU A 147 1.15 -0.39 14.43
C LEU A 147 0.39 -1.08 15.58
N GLU A 148 1.07 -1.88 16.39
CA GLU A 148 0.48 -2.52 17.58
C GLU A 148 0.06 -1.52 18.66
N GLN A 149 0.92 -0.52 18.90
CA GLN A 149 0.65 0.51 19.92
C GLN A 149 -0.38 1.53 19.47
N ALA A 150 -0.56 1.73 18.16
CA ALA A 150 -1.49 2.68 17.59
C ALA A 150 -2.95 2.41 17.97
N LYS A 151 -3.33 1.15 18.22
CA LYS A 151 -4.70 0.72 18.53
C LYS A 151 -5.70 1.31 17.54
N ALA A 152 -5.36 1.22 16.25
CA ALA A 152 -6.13 1.79 15.16
C ALA A 152 -7.32 0.91 14.77
N ASP A 153 -8.36 1.54 14.26
CA ASP A 153 -9.54 0.87 13.69
C ASP A 153 -9.22 0.35 12.28
N VAL A 154 -8.39 1.12 11.54
CA VAL A 154 -7.89 0.80 10.20
C VAL A 154 -6.37 0.86 10.19
N ILE A 155 -5.74 -0.18 9.66
CA ILE A 155 -4.29 -0.18 9.37
C ILE A 155 -4.10 -0.08 7.86
N VAL A 156 -3.18 0.79 7.44
CA VAL A 156 -2.77 0.96 6.04
C VAL A 156 -1.30 0.64 5.93
N THR A 157 -0.95 -0.35 5.12
CA THR A 157 0.45 -0.69 4.87
C THR A 157 0.72 -0.83 3.37
N HIS A 158 2.00 -0.80 2.97
CA HIS A 158 2.33 -1.18 1.61
C HIS A 158 2.54 -2.68 1.49
N HIS A 159 3.44 -3.27 2.27
CA HIS A 159 3.63 -4.72 2.26
C HIS A 159 2.44 -5.44 2.92
N ALA A 160 2.16 -6.65 2.42
CA ALA A 160 1.05 -7.44 2.91
C ALA A 160 1.29 -7.96 4.34
N PRO A 161 0.26 -7.96 5.21
CA PRO A 161 0.41 -8.39 6.60
C PRO A 161 0.39 -9.90 6.81
N PHE A 162 -0.33 -10.64 5.97
CA PHE A 162 -0.63 -12.06 6.19
C PHE A 162 -0.47 -12.92 4.93
N PRO A 163 -0.15 -14.21 5.06
CA PRO A 163 0.02 -15.15 3.94
C PRO A 163 -1.23 -15.32 3.06
N GLY A 164 -2.41 -14.91 3.52
CA GLY A 164 -3.64 -14.85 2.71
C GLY A 164 -3.52 -13.98 1.46
N SER A 165 -2.55 -13.06 1.43
CA SER A 165 -2.25 -12.20 0.27
C SER A 165 -1.18 -12.78 -0.68
N ILE A 166 -0.80 -14.05 -0.52
CA ILE A 166 0.08 -14.74 -1.49
C ILE A 166 -0.77 -15.31 -2.62
N HIS A 167 -0.52 -14.87 -3.87
CA HIS A 167 -1.18 -15.48 -5.02
C HIS A 167 -0.87 -16.99 -5.10
N PRO A 168 -1.85 -17.85 -5.43
CA PRO A 168 -1.65 -19.30 -5.46
C PRO A 168 -0.42 -19.76 -6.26
N ASP A 169 -0.11 -19.11 -7.37
CA ASP A 169 1.03 -19.44 -8.24
C ASP A 169 2.40 -19.20 -7.59
N PHE A 170 2.45 -18.38 -6.53
CA PHE A 170 3.68 -18.04 -5.79
C PHE A 170 3.78 -18.72 -4.42
N ARG A 171 2.88 -19.65 -4.11
CA ARG A 171 2.97 -20.38 -2.83
C ARG A 171 4.25 -21.19 -2.74
N GLY A 172 5.00 -20.96 -1.64
CA GLY A 172 6.29 -21.62 -1.40
C GLY A 172 7.47 -20.97 -2.12
N ASP A 173 7.29 -19.87 -2.84
CA ASP A 173 8.39 -19.11 -3.42
C ASP A 173 9.16 -18.37 -2.30
N ALA A 174 10.49 -18.50 -2.31
CA ALA A 174 11.38 -17.85 -1.35
C ALA A 174 11.28 -16.32 -1.38
N LEU A 175 10.95 -15.75 -2.54
CA LEU A 175 10.79 -14.31 -2.71
C LEU A 175 9.58 -13.74 -1.97
N ASN A 176 8.61 -14.58 -1.54
CA ASN A 176 7.50 -14.11 -0.69
C ASN A 176 7.97 -13.41 0.58
N ALA A 177 9.19 -13.71 1.06
CA ALA A 177 9.82 -13.03 2.18
C ALA A 177 9.94 -11.50 2.00
N PHE A 178 9.94 -11.00 0.76
CA PHE A 178 9.99 -9.56 0.46
C PHE A 178 8.61 -8.94 0.25
N PHE A 179 7.57 -9.74 0.11
CA PHE A 179 6.24 -9.27 -0.26
C PHE A 179 5.23 -9.34 0.88
N VAL A 180 5.32 -10.40 1.70
CA VAL A 180 4.26 -10.74 2.64
C VAL A 180 4.84 -11.06 4.01
N ASN A 181 4.31 -10.40 5.02
CA ASN A 181 4.56 -10.72 6.41
C ASN A 181 3.73 -11.95 6.85
N ASN A 182 4.14 -12.57 7.94
CA ASN A 182 3.37 -13.60 8.61
C ASN A 182 3.08 -13.16 10.05
N LEU A 183 2.28 -12.09 10.18
CA LEU A 183 1.96 -11.53 11.48
C LEU A 183 0.91 -12.38 12.21
N ASP A 184 0.93 -12.31 13.54
CA ASP A 184 -0.18 -12.82 14.35
C ASP A 184 -1.28 -11.75 14.41
N PRO A 185 -2.48 -12.02 13.87
CA PRO A 185 -3.58 -11.06 13.87
C PRO A 185 -4.06 -10.69 15.28
N GLN A 186 -3.82 -11.54 16.28
CA GLN A 186 -4.20 -11.27 17.68
C GLN A 186 -3.43 -10.08 18.30
N ARG A 187 -2.34 -9.65 17.68
CA ARG A 187 -1.59 -8.45 18.08
C ARG A 187 -2.32 -7.14 17.76
N PHE A 188 -3.40 -7.21 16.96
CA PHE A 188 -4.20 -6.06 16.51
C PHE A 188 -5.67 -6.16 16.96
N PRO A 189 -5.95 -6.27 18.27
CA PRO A 189 -7.26 -6.65 18.79
C PRO A 189 -8.36 -5.59 18.56
N ARG A 190 -8.01 -4.40 18.08
CA ARG A 190 -8.94 -3.32 17.77
C ARG A 190 -9.18 -3.14 16.27
N THR A 191 -8.26 -3.62 15.44
CA THR A 191 -8.30 -3.40 14.00
C THR A 191 -9.39 -4.23 13.35
N ARG A 192 -10.24 -3.56 12.56
CA ARG A 192 -11.34 -4.17 11.80
C ARG A 192 -11.06 -4.22 10.30
N LEU A 193 -10.15 -3.37 9.82
CA LEU A 193 -9.82 -3.28 8.41
C LEU A 193 -8.31 -3.09 8.24
N TRP A 194 -7.71 -3.88 7.35
CA TRP A 194 -6.32 -3.75 6.93
C TRP A 194 -6.25 -3.56 5.42
N LEU A 195 -5.70 -2.43 4.98
CA LEU A 195 -5.55 -2.06 3.59
C LEU A 195 -4.07 -2.15 3.20
N HIS A 196 -3.77 -2.79 2.08
CA HIS A 196 -2.38 -2.90 1.64
C HIS A 196 -2.22 -2.89 0.11
N GLY A 197 -0.97 -2.81 -0.38
CA GLY A 197 -0.56 -2.88 -1.78
C GLY A 197 0.44 -3.99 -2.06
N HIS A 198 1.43 -3.69 -2.88
CA HIS A 198 2.67 -4.42 -3.18
C HIS A 198 2.52 -5.71 -3.98
N VAL A 199 1.56 -6.55 -3.69
CA VAL A 199 1.45 -7.89 -4.29
C VAL A 199 0.83 -7.91 -5.70
N HIS A 200 0.43 -6.77 -6.24
CA HIS A 200 -0.15 -6.56 -7.56
C HIS A 200 -1.30 -7.52 -7.92
N THR A 201 -1.91 -8.12 -6.92
CA THR A 201 -3.07 -9.01 -7.04
C THR A 201 -4.15 -8.50 -6.09
N PRO A 202 -5.39 -8.30 -6.58
CA PRO A 202 -6.49 -7.92 -5.70
C PRO A 202 -6.81 -9.02 -4.70
N PHE A 203 -6.93 -8.64 -3.44
CA PHE A 203 -7.38 -9.52 -2.36
C PHE A 203 -8.49 -8.87 -1.55
N ASP A 204 -9.37 -9.70 -1.00
CA ASP A 204 -10.44 -9.31 -0.10
C ASP A 204 -10.85 -10.55 0.72
N TYR A 205 -10.39 -10.62 1.96
CA TYR A 205 -10.61 -11.79 2.82
C TYR A 205 -10.71 -11.38 4.29
N LEU A 206 -11.18 -12.30 5.13
CA LEU A 206 -11.35 -12.13 6.57
C LEU A 206 -10.30 -12.92 7.34
N VAL A 207 -9.87 -12.34 8.46
CA VAL A 207 -8.94 -12.95 9.42
C VAL A 207 -9.54 -12.85 10.81
N SER A 208 -9.60 -13.96 11.55
CA SER A 208 -10.14 -13.97 12.91
C SER A 208 -9.22 -13.27 13.90
N VAL A 209 -9.78 -12.35 14.69
CA VAL A 209 -9.09 -11.59 15.75
C VAL A 209 -9.94 -11.64 17.01
N GLY A 210 -9.59 -12.52 17.96
CA GLY A 210 -10.40 -12.71 19.17
C GLY A 210 -11.85 -13.09 18.85
N ASP A 211 -12.77 -12.20 19.18
CA ASP A 211 -14.22 -12.34 19.01
C ASP A 211 -14.79 -11.66 17.74
N HIS A 212 -13.93 -11.05 16.91
CA HIS A 212 -14.34 -10.41 15.66
C HIS A 212 -13.48 -10.84 14.47
N GLU A 213 -13.86 -10.37 13.28
CA GLU A 213 -13.11 -10.57 12.05
C GLU A 213 -12.53 -9.22 11.57
N MET A 214 -11.27 -9.26 11.17
CA MET A 214 -10.60 -8.18 10.47
C MET A 214 -10.63 -8.46 8.97
N ARG A 215 -11.15 -7.52 8.19
CA ARG A 215 -11.12 -7.61 6.72
C ARG A 215 -9.80 -7.10 6.18
N VAL A 216 -9.18 -7.85 5.28
CA VAL A 216 -7.90 -7.50 4.64
C VAL A 216 -8.15 -7.28 3.16
N ILE A 217 -7.73 -6.11 2.64
CA ILE A 217 -8.01 -5.74 1.25
C ILE A 217 -6.74 -5.20 0.58
N CYS A 218 -6.49 -5.70 -0.63
CA CYS A 218 -5.53 -5.15 -1.58
C CYS A 218 -6.25 -4.77 -2.87
N ASN A 219 -6.06 -3.53 -3.36
CA ASN A 219 -6.66 -3.06 -4.61
C ASN A 219 -5.61 -2.36 -5.50
N PRO A 220 -4.67 -3.12 -6.08
CA PRO A 220 -3.54 -2.57 -6.81
C PRO A 220 -3.94 -2.19 -8.24
N LEU A 221 -3.43 -1.07 -8.72
CA LEU A 221 -3.46 -0.73 -10.14
C LEU A 221 -2.39 -1.54 -10.91
N GLY A 222 -1.20 -1.66 -10.32
CA GLY A 222 -0.08 -2.43 -10.86
C GLY A 222 0.56 -1.78 -12.11
N TYR A 223 1.51 -2.48 -12.71
CA TYR A 223 2.21 -2.00 -13.90
C TYR A 223 1.30 -1.90 -15.13
N PRO A 224 1.45 -0.86 -16.00
CA PRO A 224 0.61 -0.66 -17.18
C PRO A 224 0.69 -1.81 -18.19
N MET A 225 1.82 -2.52 -18.24
CA MET A 225 2.05 -3.67 -19.14
C MET A 225 1.68 -5.03 -18.54
N SER A 226 1.07 -5.05 -17.35
CA SER A 226 0.61 -6.30 -16.74
C SER A 226 -0.34 -7.04 -17.69
N ARG A 227 -0.09 -8.33 -17.92
CA ARG A 227 -0.96 -9.20 -18.75
C ARG A 227 -2.37 -9.33 -18.17
N VAL A 228 -2.54 -9.03 -16.89
CA VAL A 228 -3.82 -8.96 -16.21
C VAL A 228 -4.38 -7.54 -16.38
N ARG A 229 -4.92 -7.23 -17.56
CA ARG A 229 -5.73 -6.04 -17.79
C ARG A 229 -7.06 -6.15 -17.03
N ARG A 230 -7.02 -6.03 -15.72
CA ARG A 230 -8.23 -5.76 -14.94
C ARG A 230 -8.45 -4.25 -14.98
N ARG A 231 -9.68 -3.82 -15.24
CA ARG A 231 -10.10 -2.46 -14.92
C ARG A 231 -10.12 -2.36 -13.40
N VAL A 232 -8.96 -2.14 -12.79
CA VAL A 232 -8.87 -1.83 -11.37
C VAL A 232 -9.22 -0.35 -11.26
N GLY A 233 -10.41 -0.09 -10.78
CA GLY A 233 -10.84 1.24 -10.39
C GLY A 233 -10.56 1.45 -8.90
N ILE A 234 -10.94 2.62 -8.39
CA ILE A 234 -10.99 2.86 -6.95
C ILE A 234 -12.02 1.90 -6.31
N LYS A 235 -11.64 1.20 -5.25
CA LYS A 235 -12.53 0.32 -4.49
C LYS A 235 -13.08 1.07 -3.28
N ILE A 236 -14.40 1.10 -3.14
CA ILE A 236 -15.06 1.67 -1.96
C ILE A 236 -15.24 0.58 -0.90
N VAL A 237 -14.85 0.91 0.32
CA VAL A 237 -14.96 0.04 1.50
C VAL A 237 -15.64 0.82 2.61
N GLU A 238 -16.62 0.23 3.26
CA GLU A 238 -17.34 0.84 4.38
C GLU A 238 -16.85 0.24 5.69
N ILE A 239 -16.65 1.11 6.69
CA ILE A 239 -16.36 0.72 8.07
C ILE A 239 -17.33 1.42 9.02
N GLY A 240 -17.89 0.65 9.96
CA GLY A 240 -18.66 1.17 11.08
C GLY A 240 -17.83 1.17 12.37
N VAL A 241 -17.99 2.18 13.21
CA VAL A 241 -17.46 2.23 14.58
C VAL A 241 -18.49 1.64 15.52
#